data_38d285a81c69d1b2db6612f7666fb9aa
#
_entry.id   38d285a81c69d1b2db6612f7666fb9aa
#
_cell.length_a   1.000
_cell.length_b   1.000
_cell.length_c   1.000
_cell.angle_alpha   90.00
_cell.angle_beta   90.00
_cell.angle_gamma   90.00
#
_symmetry.space_group_name_H-M   'P 1'
#
loop_
_entity.id
_entity.type
_entity.pdbx_description
1 polymer ?
#
loop_
_entity_poly.entity_id
_entity_poly.type
_entity_poly.pdbx_seq_one_letter_code
_entity_poly.pdbx_strand_id
1 'polypeptide(L)'
;MPPRPGPATRFRRHGGRSWSQEIETTAAALTTRMDMIRGRPPLPRMTEAERTAILNGVGALVDASLEAARGENPEYRTMRSWWRGTSIEAAFRKSHQAEAELARLYEEHEVKAETPAAVARADLALNRDDPMRAEAGRLLTLPPGPEKRALLSKVIQVGHEAGDGAHAQLRNFRNILLTTALCIAVLVLAFSLVVFVNPTAVPFCFEPGGSPGGSPGADGVAVACPTGDAAGQEPAPLDVVVVGLLGLLGGALSAAVSIRNLRGTATPYDVPIALSLLKVPAGALTAIGALIAIRGEFIPGLSSLDSQEQILAYALVFGYAQQLLTGMIDRQAMDLLNMVPSKDAQQERPQLSVANPPAVPPAAPPVAPQPETGPPARIRRRLRRE
;
A
#
# COMPACT_ATOMS: atom_id res chain seq x y z
N MET A 1 13.09 13.89 -46.80
CA MET A 1 12.85 12.95 -45.69
C MET A 1 11.61 12.12 -46.02
N PRO A 2 11.68 10.81 -46.09
CA PRO A 2 10.47 9.99 -46.29
C PRO A 2 9.55 10.10 -45.08
N PRO A 3 8.23 10.04 -45.26
CA PRO A 3 7.25 10.09 -44.14
C PRO A 3 7.45 8.88 -43.23
N ARG A 4 7.53 9.12 -41.92
CA ARG A 4 7.54 8.05 -40.93
C ARG A 4 6.26 7.19 -41.10
N PRO A 5 6.37 5.86 -41.12
CA PRO A 5 5.19 5.01 -41.11
C PRO A 5 4.40 5.29 -39.83
N GLY A 6 3.10 5.53 -40.00
CA GLY A 6 2.17 5.72 -38.90
C GLY A 6 2.20 4.53 -37.92
N PRO A 7 1.81 4.72 -36.68
CA PRO A 7 1.87 3.69 -35.65
C PRO A 7 0.93 2.55 -36.04
N ALA A 8 1.50 1.51 -36.66
CA ALA A 8 0.84 0.25 -36.84
C ALA A 8 0.63 -0.34 -35.43
N THR A 9 -0.56 -0.16 -34.90
CA THR A 9 -1.08 -0.74 -33.66
C THR A 9 -1.04 -2.26 -33.73
N ARG A 10 0.12 -2.85 -33.51
CA ARG A 10 0.19 -4.26 -33.11
C ARG A 10 -0.16 -4.32 -31.62
N PHE A 11 -1.45 -4.36 -31.31
CA PHE A 11 -1.94 -4.81 -30.02
C PHE A 11 -1.50 -6.27 -29.79
N ARG A 12 -0.27 -6.46 -29.32
CA ARG A 12 0.09 -7.71 -28.66
C ARG A 12 -0.62 -7.72 -27.31
N ARG A 13 -1.66 -8.56 -27.19
CA ARG A 13 -2.28 -8.93 -25.92
C ARG A 13 -1.22 -9.59 -25.01
N HIS A 14 -0.47 -8.78 -24.30
CA HIS A 14 0.14 -9.20 -23.05
C HIS A 14 -0.94 -8.95 -22.00
N GLY A 15 -1.26 -9.95 -21.17
CA GLY A 15 -2.18 -9.80 -20.05
C GLY A 15 -1.74 -8.59 -19.23
N GLY A 16 -2.37 -7.44 -19.50
CA GLY A 16 -1.89 -6.13 -19.10
C GLY A 16 -1.96 -6.00 -17.59
N ARG A 17 -0.79 -5.84 -16.97
CA ARG A 17 -0.72 -5.35 -15.60
C ARG A 17 -1.36 -3.96 -15.60
N SER A 18 -2.20 -3.67 -14.64
CA SER A 18 -2.95 -2.39 -14.56
C SER A 18 -2.05 -1.16 -14.72
N TRP A 19 -0.84 -1.19 -14.15
CA TRP A 19 0.13 -0.10 -14.24
C TRP A 19 0.68 0.13 -15.66
N SER A 20 0.84 -0.93 -16.49
CA SER A 20 1.31 -0.75 -17.87
C SER A 20 0.23 -0.10 -18.75
N GLN A 21 -1.04 -0.39 -18.49
CA GLN A 21 -2.16 0.28 -19.16
C GLN A 21 -2.24 1.76 -18.77
N GLU A 22 -1.95 2.09 -17.52
CA GLU A 22 -1.88 3.47 -17.04
C GLU A 22 -0.78 4.25 -17.78
N ILE A 23 0.43 3.70 -17.88
CA ILE A 23 1.53 4.31 -18.64
C ILE A 23 1.17 4.47 -20.13
N GLU A 24 0.56 3.46 -20.75
CA GLU A 24 0.14 3.54 -22.17
C GLU A 24 -0.90 4.65 -22.37
N THR A 25 -1.85 4.80 -21.44
CA THR A 25 -2.88 5.85 -21.49
C THR A 25 -2.24 7.24 -21.31
N THR A 26 -1.34 7.39 -20.34
CA THR A 26 -0.64 8.65 -20.08
C THR A 26 0.25 9.03 -21.26
N ALA A 27 0.99 8.08 -21.83
CA ALA A 27 1.82 8.28 -23.00
C ALA A 27 1.01 8.73 -24.23
N ALA A 28 -0.16 8.12 -24.45
CA ALA A 28 -1.07 8.52 -25.51
C ALA A 28 -1.61 9.96 -25.32
N ALA A 29 -1.96 10.34 -24.09
CA ALA A 29 -2.41 11.68 -23.75
C ALA A 29 -1.27 12.71 -23.95
N LEU A 30 -0.05 12.41 -23.51
CA LEU A 30 1.12 13.27 -23.71
C LEU A 30 1.44 13.42 -25.19
N THR A 31 1.41 12.36 -25.97
CA THR A 31 1.62 12.40 -27.42
C THR A 31 0.59 13.32 -28.12
N THR A 32 -0.68 13.19 -27.75
CA THR A 32 -1.75 14.04 -28.27
C THR A 32 -1.50 15.52 -27.95
N ARG A 33 -1.11 15.83 -26.71
CA ARG A 33 -0.76 17.21 -26.30
C ARG A 33 0.46 17.72 -27.06
N MET A 34 1.51 16.90 -27.24
CA MET A 34 2.68 17.25 -28.03
C MET A 34 2.31 17.62 -29.48
N ASP A 35 1.43 16.85 -30.10
CA ASP A 35 1.00 17.11 -31.48
C ASP A 35 0.18 18.41 -31.58
N MET A 36 -0.68 18.68 -30.60
CA MET A 36 -1.39 19.97 -30.52
C MET A 36 -0.41 21.15 -30.38
N ILE A 37 0.58 21.04 -29.49
CA ILE A 37 1.61 22.09 -29.29
C ILE A 37 2.48 22.24 -30.53
N ARG A 38 2.80 21.16 -31.23
CA ARG A 38 3.58 21.20 -32.48
C ARG A 38 2.87 21.99 -33.60
N GLY A 39 1.53 21.94 -33.62
CA GLY A 39 0.71 22.70 -34.58
C GLY A 39 0.56 24.20 -34.29
N ARG A 40 1.02 24.69 -33.12
CA ARG A 40 0.92 26.10 -32.70
C ARG A 40 2.21 26.88 -32.99
N PRO A 41 2.16 28.20 -33.09
CA PRO A 41 3.36 29.03 -33.13
C PRO A 41 4.14 28.95 -31.79
N PRO A 42 5.45 29.23 -31.78
CA PRO A 42 6.24 29.28 -30.56
C PRO A 42 5.70 30.34 -29.61
N LEU A 43 5.86 30.09 -28.30
CA LEU A 43 5.48 31.04 -27.26
C LEU A 43 6.31 32.36 -27.38
N PRO A 44 5.73 33.47 -26.90
CA PRO A 44 6.51 34.74 -26.86
C PRO A 44 7.83 34.54 -26.10
N ARG A 45 8.92 35.02 -26.69
CA ARG A 45 10.32 34.89 -26.21
C ARG A 45 10.90 33.47 -26.24
N MET A 46 10.27 32.52 -26.93
CA MET A 46 10.81 31.18 -27.18
C MET A 46 11.16 31.05 -28.66
N THR A 47 12.32 30.53 -28.94
CA THR A 47 12.73 30.23 -30.31
C THR A 47 12.14 28.92 -30.81
N GLU A 48 11.98 28.78 -32.12
CA GLU A 48 11.52 27.51 -32.71
C GLU A 48 12.50 26.36 -32.43
N ALA A 49 13.79 26.65 -32.34
CA ALA A 49 14.81 25.66 -31.99
C ALA A 49 14.62 25.13 -30.54
N GLU A 50 14.38 26.04 -29.59
CA GLU A 50 14.10 25.65 -28.17
C GLU A 50 12.84 24.84 -28.07
N ARG A 51 11.74 25.25 -28.70
CA ARG A 51 10.49 24.50 -28.74
C ARG A 51 10.69 23.08 -29.26
N THR A 52 11.40 22.99 -30.42
CA THR A 52 11.67 21.69 -31.06
C THR A 52 12.55 20.81 -30.17
N ALA A 53 13.56 21.38 -29.51
CA ALA A 53 14.40 20.65 -28.58
C ALA A 53 13.61 20.07 -27.41
N ILE A 54 12.72 20.86 -26.79
CA ILE A 54 11.85 20.39 -25.69
C ILE A 54 10.91 19.28 -26.19
N LEU A 55 10.21 19.47 -27.33
CA LEU A 55 9.32 18.47 -27.89
C LEU A 55 10.03 17.16 -28.24
N ASN A 56 11.25 17.22 -28.77
CA ASN A 56 12.04 16.02 -29.05
C ASN A 56 12.46 15.33 -27.74
N GLY A 57 12.85 16.09 -26.72
CA GLY A 57 13.17 15.56 -25.39
C GLY A 57 11.98 14.85 -24.73
N VAL A 58 10.80 15.48 -24.76
CA VAL A 58 9.56 14.90 -24.26
C VAL A 58 9.20 13.62 -25.03
N GLY A 59 9.30 13.64 -26.37
CA GLY A 59 9.07 12.46 -27.20
C GLY A 59 9.99 11.30 -26.84
N ALA A 60 11.28 11.55 -26.64
CA ALA A 60 12.23 10.53 -26.22
C ALA A 60 11.90 9.94 -24.83
N LEU A 61 11.42 10.78 -23.89
CA LEU A 61 10.97 10.32 -22.56
C LEU A 61 9.71 9.47 -22.65
N VAL A 62 8.73 9.85 -23.47
CA VAL A 62 7.50 9.06 -23.70
C VAL A 62 7.84 7.71 -24.31
N ASP A 63 8.66 7.67 -25.36
CA ASP A 63 9.09 6.42 -26.00
C ASP A 63 9.83 5.51 -24.99
N ALA A 64 10.74 6.08 -24.22
CA ALA A 64 11.49 5.34 -23.20
C ALA A 64 10.62 4.88 -22.02
N SER A 65 9.52 5.58 -21.69
CA SER A 65 8.55 5.13 -20.69
C SER A 65 7.75 3.91 -21.18
N LEU A 66 7.32 3.93 -22.46
CA LEU A 66 6.63 2.82 -23.11
C LEU A 66 7.52 1.59 -23.26
N GLU A 67 8.79 1.77 -23.64
CA GLU A 67 9.80 0.70 -23.72
C GLU A 67 9.98 0.00 -22.36
N ALA A 68 10.08 0.81 -21.29
CA ALA A 68 10.17 0.27 -19.93
C ALA A 68 8.90 -0.45 -19.51
N ALA A 69 7.71 0.08 -19.85
CA ALA A 69 6.42 -0.53 -19.54
C ALA A 69 6.20 -1.87 -20.27
N ARG A 70 6.67 -1.98 -21.50
CA ARG A 70 6.60 -3.21 -22.30
C ARG A 70 7.68 -4.23 -21.96
N GLY A 71 8.70 -3.83 -21.17
CA GLY A 71 9.83 -4.68 -20.86
C GLY A 71 10.70 -5.02 -22.09
N GLU A 72 10.73 -4.12 -23.07
CA GLU A 72 11.51 -4.30 -24.30
C GLU A 72 13.00 -4.06 -24.07
N ASN A 73 13.36 -3.24 -23.10
CA ASN A 73 14.75 -2.99 -22.72
C ASN A 73 15.35 -4.20 -21.99
N PRO A 74 16.46 -4.78 -22.51
CA PRO A 74 17.10 -5.97 -21.92
C PRO A 74 17.61 -5.73 -20.49
N GLU A 75 17.95 -4.50 -20.11
CA GLU A 75 18.37 -4.17 -18.75
C GLU A 75 17.28 -4.43 -17.70
N TYR A 76 16.00 -4.35 -18.09
CA TYR A 76 14.86 -4.58 -17.22
C TYR A 76 14.33 -6.03 -17.25
N ARG A 77 14.91 -6.91 -18.05
CA ARG A 77 14.45 -8.32 -18.19
C ARG A 77 15.11 -9.28 -17.21
N THR A 78 16.03 -8.82 -16.37
CA THR A 78 16.72 -9.67 -15.39
C THR A 78 15.80 -10.01 -14.22
N MET A 79 15.99 -11.19 -13.59
CA MET A 79 15.30 -11.60 -12.37
C MET A 79 15.47 -10.56 -11.25
N ARG A 80 16.67 -9.98 -11.16
CA ARG A 80 17.00 -8.93 -10.19
C ARG A 80 16.20 -7.65 -10.45
N SER A 81 16.02 -7.25 -11.71
CA SER A 81 15.25 -6.08 -12.10
C SER A 81 13.76 -6.28 -11.82
N TRP A 82 13.23 -7.49 -12.10
CA TRP A 82 11.86 -7.85 -11.74
C TRP A 82 11.62 -7.76 -10.24
N TRP A 83 12.54 -8.31 -9.42
CA TRP A 83 12.48 -8.24 -7.96
C TRP A 83 12.53 -6.80 -7.45
N ARG A 84 13.41 -5.98 -8.03
CA ARG A 84 13.57 -4.57 -7.67
C ARG A 84 12.49 -3.66 -8.26
N GLY A 85 11.67 -4.09 -9.19
CA GLY A 85 10.65 -3.26 -9.85
C GLY A 85 11.21 -2.10 -10.66
N THR A 86 12.46 -2.20 -11.13
CA THR A 86 13.17 -1.11 -11.82
C THR A 86 12.49 -0.68 -13.11
N SER A 87 11.83 -1.58 -13.82
CA SER A 87 11.05 -1.26 -15.03
C SER A 87 9.83 -0.40 -14.73
N ILE A 88 9.12 -0.70 -13.64
CA ILE A 88 7.94 0.07 -13.21
C ILE A 88 8.36 1.50 -12.86
N GLU A 89 9.39 1.63 -12.01
CA GLU A 89 9.88 2.95 -11.62
C GLU A 89 10.43 3.76 -12.80
N ALA A 90 11.16 3.10 -13.70
CA ALA A 90 11.67 3.77 -14.89
C ALA A 90 10.54 4.27 -15.78
N ALA A 91 9.47 3.48 -15.96
CA ALA A 91 8.31 3.86 -16.77
C ALA A 91 7.60 5.09 -16.18
N PHE A 92 7.25 5.05 -14.89
CA PHE A 92 6.56 6.17 -14.23
C PHE A 92 7.45 7.42 -14.18
N ARG A 93 8.71 7.32 -13.74
CA ARG A 93 9.63 8.46 -13.65
C ARG A 93 9.81 9.16 -14.99
N LYS A 94 9.98 8.41 -16.08
CA LYS A 94 10.12 8.98 -17.43
C LYS A 94 8.83 9.64 -17.91
N SER A 95 7.67 9.05 -17.63
CA SER A 95 6.36 9.61 -17.94
C SER A 95 6.11 10.94 -17.19
N HIS A 96 6.41 10.97 -15.88
CA HIS A 96 6.28 12.15 -15.03
C HIS A 96 7.25 13.27 -15.45
N GLN A 97 8.48 12.92 -15.81
CA GLN A 97 9.44 13.90 -16.35
C GLN A 97 8.97 14.47 -17.68
N ALA A 98 8.38 13.65 -18.56
CA ALA A 98 7.80 14.12 -19.81
C ALA A 98 6.66 15.11 -19.58
N GLU A 99 5.78 14.87 -18.61
CA GLU A 99 4.70 15.78 -18.22
C GLU A 99 5.26 17.12 -17.71
N ALA A 100 6.26 17.07 -16.83
CA ALA A 100 6.88 18.25 -16.26
C ALA A 100 7.57 19.12 -17.33
N GLU A 101 8.33 18.51 -18.27
CA GLU A 101 8.99 19.23 -19.35
C GLU A 101 7.98 19.83 -20.36
N LEU A 102 6.89 19.10 -20.64
CA LEU A 102 5.83 19.58 -21.53
C LEU A 102 5.14 20.83 -20.97
N ALA A 103 5.01 20.97 -19.65
CA ALA A 103 4.42 22.13 -19.01
C ALA A 103 5.15 23.45 -19.30
N ARG A 104 6.42 23.41 -19.70
CA ARG A 104 7.20 24.57 -20.16
C ARG A 104 6.68 25.17 -21.46
N LEU A 105 5.93 24.38 -22.24
CA LEU A 105 5.35 24.77 -23.52
C LEU A 105 3.87 25.17 -23.44
N TYR A 106 3.27 25.14 -22.24
CA TYR A 106 1.85 25.46 -22.05
C TYR A 106 1.56 26.93 -22.30
N GLU A 107 0.44 27.17 -22.98
CA GLU A 107 -0.15 28.51 -23.10
C GLU A 107 -0.76 28.94 -21.75
N GLU A 108 -1.07 30.22 -21.65
CA GLU A 108 -1.58 30.83 -20.42
C GLU A 108 -2.83 30.13 -19.87
N HIS A 109 -3.76 29.78 -20.74
CA HIS A 109 -5.00 29.08 -20.35
C HIS A 109 -4.72 27.64 -19.84
N GLU A 110 -3.73 26.96 -20.43
CA GLU A 110 -3.31 25.62 -20.00
C GLU A 110 -2.57 25.70 -18.65
N VAL A 111 -1.70 26.67 -18.45
CA VAL A 111 -1.04 26.95 -17.17
C VAL A 111 -2.08 27.23 -16.07
N LYS A 112 -3.10 28.04 -16.40
CA LYS A 112 -4.19 28.35 -15.46
C LYS A 112 -4.99 27.11 -15.08
N ALA A 113 -5.26 26.22 -16.03
CA ALA A 113 -5.99 24.99 -15.80
C ALA A 113 -5.19 23.96 -14.97
N GLU A 114 -3.87 23.84 -15.23
CA GLU A 114 -3.01 22.85 -14.55
C GLU A 114 -2.54 23.30 -13.16
N THR A 115 -2.44 24.60 -12.92
CA THR A 115 -1.94 25.17 -11.64
C THR A 115 -2.63 24.59 -10.40
N PRO A 116 -3.98 24.53 -10.29
CA PRO A 116 -4.63 23.98 -9.10
C PRO A 116 -4.29 22.51 -8.84
N ALA A 117 -4.21 21.71 -9.90
CA ALA A 117 -3.87 20.30 -9.81
C ALA A 117 -2.41 20.09 -9.36
N ALA A 118 -1.48 20.88 -9.90
CA ALA A 118 -0.07 20.85 -9.50
C ALA A 118 0.12 21.24 -8.03
N VAL A 119 -0.55 22.30 -7.57
CA VAL A 119 -0.51 22.72 -6.17
C VAL A 119 -1.09 21.66 -5.26
N ALA A 120 -2.26 21.12 -5.59
CA ALA A 120 -2.88 20.05 -4.79
C ALA A 120 -2.00 18.81 -4.72
N ARG A 121 -1.35 18.43 -5.82
CA ARG A 121 -0.40 17.30 -5.86
C ARG A 121 0.80 17.56 -4.94
N ALA A 122 1.40 18.74 -5.01
CA ALA A 122 2.50 19.13 -4.14
C ALA A 122 2.09 19.13 -2.66
N ASP A 123 0.91 19.65 -2.33
CA ASP A 123 0.37 19.65 -0.98
C ASP A 123 0.12 18.25 -0.43
N LEU A 124 -0.21 17.30 -1.28
CA LEU A 124 -0.42 15.91 -0.88
C LEU A 124 0.89 15.15 -0.71
N ALA A 125 1.86 15.38 -1.60
CA ALA A 125 3.07 14.58 -1.71
C ALA A 125 4.22 15.10 -0.83
N LEU A 126 4.29 16.41 -0.60
CA LEU A 126 5.38 17.05 0.13
C LEU A 126 5.06 17.21 1.62
N ASN A 127 6.08 17.10 2.45
CA ASN A 127 5.98 17.39 3.88
C ASN A 127 5.56 18.86 4.12
N ARG A 128 4.97 19.13 5.28
CA ARG A 128 4.49 20.48 5.63
C ARG A 128 5.62 21.50 5.66
N ASP A 129 6.82 21.08 6.04
CA ASP A 129 7.99 21.96 6.19
C ASP A 129 8.85 21.98 4.92
N ASP A 130 8.41 21.35 3.82
CA ASP A 130 9.15 21.37 2.56
C ASP A 130 9.04 22.75 1.90
N PRO A 131 10.17 23.41 1.59
CA PRO A 131 10.17 24.75 0.98
C PRO A 131 9.48 24.78 -0.40
N MET A 132 9.48 23.67 -1.14
CA MET A 132 8.78 23.59 -2.43
C MET A 132 7.26 23.62 -2.28
N ARG A 133 6.71 23.30 -1.11
CA ARG A 133 5.29 23.45 -0.84
C ARG A 133 4.87 24.92 -0.78
N ALA A 134 5.70 25.78 -0.18
CA ALA A 134 5.47 27.23 -0.17
C ALA A 134 5.60 27.80 -1.60
N GLU A 135 6.59 27.36 -2.36
CA GLU A 135 6.78 27.76 -3.76
C GLU A 135 5.60 27.30 -4.65
N ALA A 136 5.04 26.12 -4.42
CA ALA A 136 3.82 25.67 -5.11
C ALA A 136 2.64 26.61 -4.86
N GLY A 137 2.49 27.13 -3.63
CA GLY A 137 1.47 28.12 -3.30
C GLY A 137 1.63 29.45 -4.08
N ARG A 138 2.85 29.86 -4.40
CA ARG A 138 3.11 31.07 -5.20
C ARG A 138 2.56 30.97 -6.62
N LEU A 139 2.38 29.77 -7.18
CA LEU A 139 1.76 29.59 -8.51
C LEU A 139 0.38 30.22 -8.61
N LEU A 140 -0.37 30.25 -7.51
CA LEU A 140 -1.74 30.83 -7.49
C LEU A 140 -1.73 32.35 -7.68
N THR A 141 -0.67 33.02 -7.24
CA THR A 141 -0.56 34.48 -7.24
C THR A 141 0.35 35.06 -8.32
N LEU A 142 1.25 34.22 -8.89
CA LEU A 142 2.15 34.65 -9.95
C LEU A 142 1.38 35.09 -11.20
N PRO A 143 1.78 36.23 -11.81
CA PRO A 143 1.22 36.64 -13.08
C PRO A 143 1.59 35.68 -14.21
N PRO A 144 0.79 35.61 -15.27
CA PRO A 144 1.11 34.82 -16.44
C PRO A 144 2.46 35.21 -17.06
N GLY A 145 3.27 34.20 -17.42
CA GLY A 145 4.57 34.46 -18.00
C GLY A 145 5.52 33.26 -17.95
N PRO A 146 6.74 33.44 -18.45
CA PRO A 146 7.74 32.36 -18.49
C PRO A 146 8.14 31.87 -17.09
N GLU A 147 8.19 32.76 -16.10
CA GLU A 147 8.49 32.39 -14.72
C GLU A 147 7.43 31.43 -14.14
N LYS A 148 6.14 31.75 -14.34
CA LYS A 148 5.04 30.88 -13.89
C LYS A 148 5.09 29.50 -14.56
N ARG A 149 5.41 29.42 -15.85
CA ARG A 149 5.58 28.14 -16.56
C ARG A 149 6.75 27.33 -16.01
N ALA A 150 7.90 28.00 -15.78
CA ALA A 150 9.07 27.35 -15.22
C ALA A 150 8.80 26.81 -13.80
N LEU A 151 8.13 27.60 -12.97
CA LEU A 151 7.74 27.17 -11.63
C LEU A 151 6.71 26.04 -11.68
N LEU A 152 5.71 26.09 -12.59
CA LEU A 152 4.74 25.02 -12.79
C LEU A 152 5.42 23.71 -13.15
N SER A 153 6.33 23.73 -14.14
CA SER A 153 7.14 22.56 -14.52
C SER A 153 7.90 22.00 -13.32
N LYS A 154 8.51 22.85 -12.51
CA LYS A 154 9.26 22.43 -11.32
C LYS A 154 8.36 21.82 -10.24
N VAL A 155 7.19 22.42 -9.97
CA VAL A 155 6.22 21.92 -8.98
C VAL A 155 5.65 20.57 -9.42
N ILE A 156 5.34 20.41 -10.72
CA ILE A 156 4.91 19.11 -11.27
C ILE A 156 6.00 18.06 -11.07
N GLN A 157 7.25 18.38 -11.40
CA GLN A 157 8.39 17.48 -11.25
C GLN A 157 8.55 17.03 -9.79
N VAL A 158 8.65 17.97 -8.86
CA VAL A 158 8.87 17.66 -7.42
C VAL A 158 7.69 16.92 -6.81
N GLY A 159 6.45 17.26 -7.19
CA GLY A 159 5.26 16.54 -6.76
C GLY A 159 5.26 15.07 -7.19
N HIS A 160 5.69 14.80 -8.41
CA HIS A 160 5.84 13.43 -8.92
C HIS A 160 7.02 12.71 -8.26
N GLU A 161 8.19 13.36 -8.12
CA GLU A 161 9.36 12.77 -7.46
C GLU A 161 9.04 12.31 -6.02
N ALA A 162 8.27 13.11 -5.28
CA ALA A 162 7.82 12.74 -3.93
C ALA A 162 6.87 11.53 -3.96
N GLY A 163 5.92 11.48 -4.91
CA GLY A 163 5.04 10.33 -5.13
C GLY A 163 5.81 9.06 -5.51
N ASP A 164 6.74 9.17 -6.46
CA ASP A 164 7.61 8.07 -6.88
C ASP A 164 8.47 7.56 -5.72
N GLY A 165 8.95 8.45 -4.84
CA GLY A 165 9.66 8.10 -3.62
C GLY A 165 8.81 7.26 -2.67
N ALA A 166 7.54 7.61 -2.46
CA ALA A 166 6.61 6.84 -1.64
C ALA A 166 6.36 5.43 -2.24
N HIS A 167 6.20 5.33 -3.55
CA HIS A 167 6.09 4.03 -4.24
C HIS A 167 7.35 3.17 -4.10
N ALA A 168 8.54 3.78 -4.16
CA ALA A 168 9.81 3.08 -3.93
C ALA A 168 9.92 2.53 -2.50
N GLN A 169 9.45 3.27 -1.50
CA GLN A 169 9.39 2.80 -0.11
C GLN A 169 8.47 1.59 0.04
N LEU A 170 7.26 1.62 -0.54
CA LEU A 170 6.33 0.49 -0.54
C LEU A 170 6.93 -0.76 -1.17
N ARG A 171 7.62 -0.60 -2.31
CA ARG A 171 8.30 -1.70 -2.97
C ARG A 171 9.39 -2.29 -2.09
N ASN A 172 10.24 -1.45 -1.49
CA ASN A 172 11.30 -1.90 -0.61
C ASN A 172 10.73 -2.65 0.59
N PHE A 173 9.65 -2.14 1.17
CA PHE A 173 8.94 -2.79 2.27
C PHE A 173 8.39 -4.16 1.86
N ARG A 174 7.72 -4.26 0.70
CA ARG A 174 7.26 -5.56 0.15
C ARG A 174 8.43 -6.54 0.00
N ASN A 175 9.56 -6.09 -0.56
CA ASN A 175 10.72 -6.95 -0.77
C ASN A 175 11.33 -7.44 0.55
N ILE A 176 11.37 -6.59 1.57
CA ILE A 176 11.79 -6.97 2.92
C ILE A 176 10.86 -8.06 3.46
N LEU A 177 9.54 -7.87 3.37
CA LEU A 177 8.55 -8.86 3.84
C LEU A 177 8.72 -10.21 3.15
N LEU A 178 8.86 -10.22 1.81
CA LEU A 178 9.04 -11.45 1.04
C LEU A 178 10.36 -12.14 1.36
N THR A 179 11.45 -11.38 1.53
CA THR A 179 12.76 -11.93 1.93
C THR A 179 12.67 -12.54 3.32
N THR A 180 12.04 -11.84 4.27
CA THR A 180 11.84 -12.35 5.64
C THR A 180 10.97 -13.61 5.65
N ALA A 181 9.88 -13.63 4.88
CA ALA A 181 9.04 -14.83 4.73
C ALA A 181 9.84 -16.03 4.19
N LEU A 182 10.67 -15.80 3.16
CA LEU A 182 11.53 -16.83 2.61
C LEU A 182 12.58 -17.31 3.63
N CYS A 183 13.24 -16.41 4.36
CA CYS A 183 14.21 -16.76 5.39
C CYS A 183 13.57 -17.61 6.49
N ILE A 184 12.37 -17.22 6.97
CA ILE A 184 11.62 -17.99 7.98
C ILE A 184 11.24 -19.37 7.41
N ALA A 185 10.75 -19.44 6.18
CA ALA A 185 10.38 -20.71 5.54
C ALA A 185 11.59 -21.65 5.41
N VAL A 186 12.74 -21.13 4.98
CA VAL A 186 13.99 -21.91 4.89
C VAL A 186 14.46 -22.36 6.27
N LEU A 187 14.37 -21.51 7.28
CA LEU A 187 14.74 -21.84 8.66
C LEU A 187 13.85 -22.95 9.23
N VAL A 188 12.53 -22.84 9.06
CA VAL A 188 11.56 -23.85 9.48
C VAL A 188 11.82 -25.17 8.77
N LEU A 189 12.06 -25.13 7.45
CA LEU A 189 12.33 -26.31 6.65
C LEU A 189 13.65 -26.98 7.09
N ALA A 190 14.71 -26.22 7.29
CA ALA A 190 16.01 -26.73 7.75
C ALA A 190 15.89 -27.34 9.15
N PHE A 191 15.19 -26.66 10.07
CA PHE A 191 14.92 -27.19 11.41
C PHE A 191 14.10 -28.49 11.33
N SER A 192 13.01 -28.50 10.57
CA SER A 192 12.17 -29.69 10.39
C SER A 192 12.95 -30.86 9.77
N LEU A 193 13.88 -30.59 8.84
CA LEU A 193 14.73 -31.61 8.24
C LEU A 193 15.70 -32.20 9.27
N VAL A 194 16.31 -31.37 10.11
CA VAL A 194 17.21 -31.82 11.19
C VAL A 194 16.47 -32.74 12.17
N VAL A 195 15.27 -32.33 12.61
CA VAL A 195 14.45 -33.12 13.53
C VAL A 195 13.90 -34.37 12.85
N PHE A 196 13.54 -34.30 11.55
CA PHE A 196 13.10 -35.45 10.78
C PHE A 196 14.17 -36.55 10.70
N VAL A 197 15.44 -36.16 10.52
CA VAL A 197 16.57 -37.09 10.48
C VAL A 197 16.95 -37.61 11.87
N ASN A 198 16.79 -36.76 12.91
CA ASN A 198 17.11 -37.07 14.32
C ASN A 198 15.92 -36.71 15.22
N PRO A 199 14.87 -37.54 15.30
CA PRO A 199 13.65 -37.23 16.04
C PRO A 199 13.89 -37.08 17.56
N THR A 200 14.93 -37.70 18.07
CA THR A 200 15.32 -37.63 19.50
C THR A 200 16.02 -36.33 19.88
N ALA A 201 16.53 -35.55 18.90
CA ALA A 201 17.21 -34.29 19.17
C ALA A 201 16.26 -33.23 19.77
N VAL A 202 15.02 -33.16 19.25
CA VAL A 202 13.96 -32.28 19.77
C VAL A 202 12.66 -33.09 19.73
N PRO A 203 12.42 -33.94 20.75
CA PRO A 203 11.20 -34.76 20.78
C PRO A 203 9.98 -33.90 21.09
N PHE A 204 8.90 -34.08 20.29
CA PHE A 204 7.60 -33.41 20.47
C PHE A 204 6.59 -34.25 21.24
N CYS A 205 7.06 -35.30 21.91
CA CYS A 205 6.24 -36.16 22.74
C CYS A 205 6.21 -35.68 24.19
N PHE A 206 5.07 -35.82 24.88
CA PHE A 206 4.84 -35.37 26.24
C PHE A 206 4.42 -36.55 27.11
N GLU A 207 4.85 -36.58 28.37
CA GLU A 207 4.47 -37.59 29.34
C GLU A 207 3.33 -37.02 30.23
N PRO A 208 2.13 -37.63 30.24
CA PRO A 208 1.03 -37.19 31.09
C PRO A 208 1.40 -37.31 32.57
N GLY A 209 1.42 -36.18 33.29
CA GLY A 209 1.68 -36.14 34.76
C GLY A 209 3.15 -36.41 35.15
N GLY A 210 4.10 -36.38 34.23
CA GLY A 210 5.50 -36.72 34.46
C GLY A 210 6.32 -35.61 35.13
N SER A 211 7.18 -36.04 36.08
CA SER A 211 8.29 -35.23 36.57
C SER A 211 9.35 -35.06 35.50
N PRO A 212 10.00 -33.86 35.38
CA PRO A 212 11.08 -33.66 34.46
C PRO A 212 12.27 -34.58 34.77
N GLY A 213 12.58 -35.50 33.87
CA GLY A 213 13.79 -36.32 33.95
C GLY A 213 13.56 -37.85 34.08
N GLY A 214 12.35 -38.35 33.97
CA GLY A 214 12.08 -39.80 33.84
C GLY A 214 12.54 -40.31 32.48
N SER A 215 13.27 -41.44 32.47
CA SER A 215 13.62 -42.11 31.22
C SER A 215 12.35 -42.58 30.51
N PRO A 216 12.13 -42.26 29.23
CA PRO A 216 10.94 -42.74 28.52
C PRO A 216 10.89 -44.29 28.51
N GLY A 217 9.80 -44.86 29.00
CA GLY A 217 9.50 -46.25 28.74
C GLY A 217 9.71 -47.25 29.86
N ALA A 218 10.04 -46.88 31.13
CA ALA A 218 10.30 -47.84 32.19
C ALA A 218 9.03 -48.43 32.84
N ASP A 219 7.87 -47.70 32.88
CA ASP A 219 6.71 -48.13 33.65
C ASP A 219 5.34 -48.10 32.92
N GLY A 220 5.34 -48.24 31.59
CA GLY A 220 4.06 -48.33 30.84
C GLY A 220 3.25 -47.03 30.82
N VAL A 221 3.88 -45.89 31.08
CA VAL A 221 3.26 -44.56 31.00
C VAL A 221 2.90 -44.27 29.55
N ALA A 222 1.68 -43.90 29.28
CA ALA A 222 1.26 -43.48 27.93
C ALA A 222 2.02 -42.20 27.58
N VAL A 223 2.62 -42.17 26.40
CA VAL A 223 3.35 -40.99 25.84
C VAL A 223 2.49 -40.41 24.72
N ALA A 224 2.10 -39.16 24.85
CA ALA A 224 1.36 -38.43 23.81
C ALA A 224 2.35 -37.81 22.80
N CYS A 225 2.25 -38.22 21.56
CA CYS A 225 3.05 -37.66 20.43
C CYS A 225 2.11 -37.07 19.35
N PRO A 226 2.55 -36.12 18.51
CA PRO A 226 1.74 -35.56 17.43
C PRO A 226 1.20 -36.61 16.43
N THR A 227 1.87 -37.74 16.27
CA THR A 227 1.48 -38.81 15.34
C THR A 227 0.73 -39.96 16.01
N GLY A 228 0.60 -40.01 17.34
CA GLY A 228 -0.19 -41.03 18.06
C GLY A 228 0.06 -41.05 19.57
N ASP A 229 -0.82 -41.74 20.30
CA ASP A 229 -0.77 -41.94 21.73
C ASP A 229 -0.63 -43.44 22.00
N ALA A 230 0.52 -43.89 22.51
CA ALA A 230 0.70 -45.29 22.90
C ALA A 230 1.71 -45.39 24.04
N ALA A 231 1.56 -46.48 24.85
CA ALA A 231 2.53 -46.79 25.89
C ALA A 231 3.90 -47.13 25.21
N GLY A 232 4.96 -46.44 25.63
CA GLY A 232 6.31 -46.64 25.10
C GLY A 232 6.53 -46.12 23.68
N GLN A 233 5.69 -45.19 23.21
CA GLN A 233 5.88 -44.57 21.86
C GLN A 233 7.15 -43.75 21.84
N GLU A 234 7.97 -43.96 20.80
CA GLU A 234 9.15 -43.20 20.55
C GLU A 234 8.85 -41.98 19.63
N PRO A 235 9.59 -40.86 19.74
CA PRO A 235 9.45 -39.71 18.84
C PRO A 235 9.61 -40.12 17.37
N ALA A 236 8.61 -39.80 16.54
CA ALA A 236 8.59 -40.14 15.13
C ALA A 236 9.09 -38.99 14.25
N PRO A 237 9.74 -39.28 13.10
CA PRO A 237 10.16 -38.23 12.15
C PRO A 237 9.02 -37.35 11.66
N LEU A 238 7.79 -37.87 11.61
CA LEU A 238 6.61 -37.14 11.15
C LEU A 238 6.03 -36.17 12.20
N ASP A 239 6.43 -36.26 13.47
CA ASP A 239 5.90 -35.38 14.53
C ASP A 239 6.12 -33.90 14.20
N VAL A 240 7.36 -33.52 13.82
CA VAL A 240 7.68 -32.14 13.46
C VAL A 240 6.94 -31.69 12.20
N VAL A 241 6.68 -32.62 11.27
CA VAL A 241 5.96 -32.29 10.02
C VAL A 241 4.50 -31.99 10.31
N VAL A 242 3.85 -32.81 11.15
CA VAL A 242 2.45 -32.60 11.57
C VAL A 242 2.28 -31.27 12.31
N VAL A 243 3.15 -31.01 13.29
CA VAL A 243 3.17 -29.73 14.02
C VAL A 243 3.39 -28.54 13.06
N GLY A 244 4.37 -28.65 12.18
CA GLY A 244 4.67 -27.61 11.18
C GLY A 244 3.49 -27.34 10.24
N LEU A 245 2.82 -28.39 9.75
CA LEU A 245 1.65 -28.27 8.86
C LEU A 245 0.46 -27.59 9.57
N LEU A 246 0.18 -27.97 10.83
CA LEU A 246 -0.87 -27.30 11.61
C LEU A 246 -0.52 -25.85 11.91
N GLY A 247 0.74 -25.57 12.20
CA GLY A 247 1.22 -24.19 12.33
C GLY A 247 1.06 -23.37 11.05
N LEU A 248 1.41 -23.96 9.88
CA LEU A 248 1.16 -23.33 8.57
C LEU A 248 -0.33 -23.06 8.34
N LEU A 249 -1.20 -24.02 8.68
CA LEU A 249 -2.65 -23.86 8.58
C LEU A 249 -3.17 -22.74 9.47
N GLY A 250 -2.72 -22.68 10.74
CA GLY A 250 -3.01 -21.58 11.65
C GLY A 250 -2.60 -20.23 11.11
N GLY A 251 -1.38 -20.15 10.56
CA GLY A 251 -0.87 -18.95 9.89
C GLY A 251 -1.66 -18.56 8.62
N ALA A 252 -2.10 -19.55 7.84
CA ALA A 252 -2.95 -19.32 6.67
C ALA A 252 -4.34 -18.79 7.06
N LEU A 253 -4.94 -19.31 8.14
CA LEU A 253 -6.19 -18.78 8.69
C LEU A 253 -6.04 -17.34 9.15
N SER A 254 -4.94 -17.02 9.85
CA SER A 254 -4.60 -15.66 10.27
C SER A 254 -4.45 -14.73 9.07
N ALA A 255 -3.77 -15.18 8.00
CA ALA A 255 -3.62 -14.44 6.76
C ALA A 255 -4.98 -14.16 6.08
N ALA A 256 -5.86 -15.17 6.00
CA ALA A 256 -7.20 -15.03 5.41
C ALA A 256 -8.06 -13.99 6.15
N VAL A 257 -8.02 -13.99 7.49
CA VAL A 257 -8.73 -12.99 8.32
C VAL A 257 -8.16 -11.59 8.07
N SER A 258 -6.84 -11.46 7.96
CA SER A 258 -6.17 -10.16 7.71
C SER A 258 -6.53 -9.58 6.34
N ILE A 259 -6.55 -10.40 5.28
CA ILE A 259 -6.90 -9.94 3.92
C ILE A 259 -8.33 -9.39 3.88
N ARG A 260 -9.27 -9.98 4.62
CA ARG A 260 -10.67 -9.52 4.65
C ARG A 260 -10.80 -8.08 5.11
N ASN A 261 -9.90 -7.62 5.96
CA ASN A 261 -9.90 -6.28 6.55
C ASN A 261 -9.11 -5.25 5.75
N LEU A 262 -8.41 -5.68 4.67
CA LEU A 262 -7.63 -4.79 3.83
C LEU A 262 -8.51 -4.14 2.76
N ARG A 263 -8.47 -2.81 2.69
CA ARG A 263 -9.04 -2.06 1.56
C ARG A 263 -8.15 -2.26 0.33
N GLY A 264 -8.76 -2.45 -0.84
CA GLY A 264 -8.02 -2.52 -2.10
C GLY A 264 -7.23 -1.24 -2.34
N THR A 265 -5.93 -1.35 -2.55
CA THR A 265 -5.07 -0.22 -2.90
C THR A 265 -4.78 -0.23 -4.40
N ALA A 266 -4.81 0.93 -5.03
CA ALA A 266 -4.47 1.11 -6.45
C ALA A 266 -2.93 1.13 -6.68
N THR A 267 -2.13 0.74 -5.69
CA THR A 267 -0.68 0.73 -5.81
C THR A 267 -0.19 -0.43 -6.68
N PRO A 268 0.86 -0.24 -7.49
CA PRO A 268 1.39 -1.30 -8.36
C PRO A 268 2.10 -2.44 -7.60
N TYR A 269 2.20 -2.34 -6.28
CA TYR A 269 2.88 -3.29 -5.42
C TYR A 269 1.90 -3.95 -4.45
N ASP A 270 1.83 -5.28 -4.52
CA ASP A 270 0.93 -6.11 -3.72
C ASP A 270 1.46 -6.32 -2.28
N VAL A 271 1.59 -5.24 -1.50
CA VAL A 271 2.02 -5.29 -0.09
C VAL A 271 1.11 -6.18 0.76
N PRO A 272 -0.24 -6.14 0.60
CA PRO A 272 -1.13 -7.03 1.33
C PRO A 272 -0.85 -8.52 1.09
N ILE A 273 -0.49 -8.89 -0.13
CA ILE A 273 -0.13 -10.28 -0.47
C ILE A 273 1.18 -10.67 0.21
N ALA A 274 2.18 -9.77 0.23
CA ALA A 274 3.45 -10.03 0.90
C ALA A 274 3.28 -10.22 2.42
N LEU A 275 2.42 -9.41 3.07
CA LEU A 275 2.06 -9.56 4.49
C LEU A 275 1.38 -10.89 4.77
N SER A 276 0.45 -11.30 3.91
CA SER A 276 -0.25 -12.57 4.04
C SER A 276 0.71 -13.75 3.88
N LEU A 277 1.62 -13.66 2.91
CA LEU A 277 2.61 -14.70 2.66
C LEU A 277 3.60 -14.87 3.83
N LEU A 278 3.95 -13.77 4.52
CA LEU A 278 4.79 -13.81 5.72
C LEU A 278 4.13 -14.59 6.87
N LYS A 279 2.79 -14.47 7.02
CA LYS A 279 2.07 -15.08 8.13
C LYS A 279 2.07 -16.60 8.08
N VAL A 280 2.14 -17.19 6.90
CA VAL A 280 2.10 -18.65 6.74
C VAL A 280 3.34 -19.32 7.36
N PRO A 281 4.58 -19.04 6.96
CA PRO A 281 5.76 -19.67 7.57
C PRO A 281 5.98 -19.21 9.03
N ALA A 282 5.57 -17.98 9.39
CA ALA A 282 5.61 -17.53 10.77
C ALA A 282 4.69 -18.37 11.68
N GLY A 283 3.55 -18.85 11.17
CA GLY A 283 2.65 -19.75 11.90
C GLY A 283 3.32 -21.09 12.24
N ALA A 284 4.08 -21.67 11.30
CA ALA A 284 4.83 -22.90 11.58
C ALA A 284 5.93 -22.67 12.62
N LEU A 285 6.67 -21.55 12.48
CA LEU A 285 7.74 -21.19 13.42
C LEU A 285 7.18 -21.02 14.85
N THR A 286 6.06 -20.32 15.00
CA THR A 286 5.45 -20.09 16.32
C THR A 286 4.86 -21.36 16.91
N ALA A 287 4.25 -22.25 16.13
CA ALA A 287 3.75 -23.53 16.59
C ALA A 287 4.88 -24.42 17.12
N ILE A 288 5.95 -24.58 16.34
CA ILE A 288 7.14 -25.32 16.74
C ILE A 288 7.78 -24.72 17.99
N GLY A 289 8.01 -23.41 17.99
CA GLY A 289 8.64 -22.70 19.11
C GLY A 289 7.79 -22.77 20.40
N ALA A 290 6.46 -22.66 20.27
CA ALA A 290 5.54 -22.74 21.40
C ALA A 290 5.53 -24.13 22.05
N LEU A 291 5.51 -25.22 21.24
CA LEU A 291 5.57 -26.58 21.77
C LEU A 291 6.91 -26.86 22.46
N ILE A 292 8.03 -26.34 21.91
CA ILE A 292 9.34 -26.41 22.57
C ILE A 292 9.32 -25.63 23.90
N ALA A 293 8.68 -24.45 23.93
CA ALA A 293 8.56 -23.65 25.13
C ALA A 293 7.68 -24.32 26.21
N ILE A 294 6.59 -24.99 25.83
CA ILE A 294 5.76 -25.77 26.74
C ILE A 294 6.57 -26.92 27.32
N ARG A 295 7.30 -27.66 26.48
CA ARG A 295 8.15 -28.76 26.94
C ARG A 295 9.27 -28.29 27.87
N GLY A 296 9.80 -27.11 27.64
CA GLY A 296 10.82 -26.48 28.50
C GLY A 296 10.28 -25.82 29.77
N GLU A 297 8.97 -25.99 30.04
CA GLU A 297 8.27 -25.41 31.21
C GLU A 297 8.36 -23.87 31.30
N PHE A 298 8.61 -23.18 30.17
CA PHE A 298 8.67 -21.73 30.13
C PHE A 298 7.31 -21.06 30.36
N ILE A 299 6.21 -21.81 30.23
CA ILE A 299 4.84 -21.30 30.39
C ILE A 299 4.24 -21.91 31.63
N PRO A 300 4.14 -21.17 32.77
CA PRO A 300 3.55 -21.69 34.00
C PRO A 300 2.10 -22.16 33.77
N GLY A 301 1.78 -23.37 34.21
CA GLY A 301 0.43 -23.93 34.08
C GLY A 301 0.13 -24.66 32.76
N LEU A 302 1.08 -24.73 31.83
CA LEU A 302 0.99 -25.52 30.60
C LEU A 302 2.13 -26.56 30.52
N SER A 303 2.44 -27.25 31.61
CA SER A 303 3.61 -28.13 31.69
C SER A 303 3.36 -29.55 31.16
N SER A 304 2.10 -30.01 31.01
CA SER A 304 1.77 -31.33 30.49
C SER A 304 0.69 -31.26 29.40
N LEU A 305 0.95 -31.91 28.29
CA LEU A 305 -0.04 -32.19 27.25
C LEU A 305 -0.36 -33.67 27.33
N ASP A 306 -1.59 -33.98 27.72
CA ASP A 306 -2.00 -35.35 28.12
C ASP A 306 -2.52 -36.18 26.94
N SER A 307 -2.76 -35.57 25.77
CA SER A 307 -3.28 -36.28 24.59
C SER A 307 -2.76 -35.71 23.29
N GLN A 308 -2.77 -36.54 22.22
CA GLN A 308 -2.46 -36.17 20.87
C GLN A 308 -3.27 -34.95 20.40
N GLU A 309 -4.60 -34.96 20.67
CA GLU A 309 -5.50 -33.91 20.24
C GLU A 309 -5.13 -32.54 20.83
N GLN A 310 -4.66 -32.55 22.10
CA GLN A 310 -4.20 -31.30 22.73
C GLN A 310 -2.96 -30.75 22.02
N ILE A 311 -1.98 -31.57 21.70
CA ILE A 311 -0.78 -31.17 20.98
C ILE A 311 -1.16 -30.58 19.62
N LEU A 312 -2.03 -31.24 18.86
CA LEU A 312 -2.49 -30.76 17.55
C LEU A 312 -3.29 -29.45 17.66
N ALA A 313 -4.18 -29.34 18.66
CA ALA A 313 -4.95 -28.14 18.92
C ALA A 313 -4.04 -26.97 19.28
N TYR A 314 -3.05 -27.16 20.14
CA TYR A 314 -2.09 -26.12 20.50
C TYR A 314 -1.22 -25.71 19.31
N ALA A 315 -0.75 -26.64 18.48
CA ALA A 315 -0.01 -26.33 17.27
C ALA A 315 -0.79 -25.40 16.33
N LEU A 316 -2.09 -25.69 16.13
CA LEU A 316 -2.98 -24.86 15.34
C LEU A 316 -3.21 -23.48 15.96
N VAL A 317 -3.51 -23.45 17.30
CA VAL A 317 -3.80 -22.21 18.03
C VAL A 317 -2.58 -21.29 18.06
N PHE A 318 -1.39 -21.82 18.34
CA PHE A 318 -0.17 -21.02 18.33
C PHE A 318 0.20 -20.57 16.94
N GLY A 319 -0.03 -21.39 15.91
CA GLY A 319 0.11 -20.98 14.52
C GLY A 319 -0.81 -19.81 14.16
N TYR A 320 -2.03 -19.78 14.67
CA TYR A 320 -2.95 -18.65 14.50
C TYR A 320 -2.55 -17.44 15.38
N ALA A 321 -2.12 -17.68 16.61
CA ALA A 321 -1.77 -16.64 17.61
C ALA A 321 -0.54 -15.81 17.20
N GLN A 322 0.27 -16.27 16.22
CA GLN A 322 1.37 -15.48 15.65
C GLN A 322 0.90 -14.10 15.17
N GLN A 323 -0.41 -13.92 14.91
CA GLN A 323 -0.98 -12.63 14.54
C GLN A 323 -0.75 -11.55 15.62
N LEU A 324 -0.67 -11.93 16.89
CA LEU A 324 -0.36 -11.01 17.97
C LEU A 324 1.05 -10.44 17.82
N LEU A 325 2.01 -11.27 17.39
CA LEU A 325 3.40 -10.86 17.17
C LEU A 325 3.54 -10.03 15.87
N THR A 326 2.84 -10.43 14.81
CA THR A 326 2.92 -9.72 13.52
C THR A 326 2.03 -8.48 13.46
N GLY A 327 1.13 -8.27 14.42
CA GLY A 327 0.23 -7.12 14.46
C GLY A 327 0.94 -5.76 14.49
N MET A 328 2.15 -5.69 15.03
CA MET A 328 2.99 -4.49 14.96
C MET A 328 3.44 -4.21 13.51
N ILE A 329 3.84 -5.26 12.78
CA ILE A 329 4.26 -5.14 11.36
C ILE A 329 3.06 -4.73 10.50
N ASP A 330 1.89 -5.29 10.77
CA ASP A 330 0.65 -4.94 10.07
C ASP A 330 0.31 -3.44 10.24
N ARG A 331 0.49 -2.87 11.45
CA ARG A 331 0.28 -1.44 11.70
C ARG A 331 1.27 -0.57 10.91
N GLN A 332 2.57 -0.89 10.94
CA GLN A 332 3.58 -0.18 10.16
C GLN A 332 3.30 -0.24 8.66
N ALA A 333 2.84 -1.40 8.18
CA ALA A 333 2.44 -1.56 6.78
C ALA A 333 1.26 -0.65 6.40
N MET A 334 0.25 -0.55 7.26
CA MET A 334 -0.90 0.33 7.05
C MET A 334 -0.49 1.80 7.06
N ASP A 335 0.43 2.20 7.94
CA ASP A 335 0.94 3.56 7.99
C ASP A 335 1.69 3.92 6.70
N LEU A 336 2.54 3.01 6.18
CA LEU A 336 3.22 3.20 4.90
C LEU A 336 2.25 3.25 3.72
N LEU A 337 1.22 2.41 3.71
CA LEU A 337 0.18 2.43 2.68
C LEU A 337 -0.61 3.75 2.68
N ASN A 338 -0.86 4.31 3.87
CA ASN A 338 -1.56 5.58 4.02
C ASN A 338 -0.70 6.81 3.65
N MET A 339 0.63 6.67 3.60
CA MET A 339 1.52 7.76 3.13
C MET A 339 1.45 7.96 1.61
N VAL A 340 1.05 6.95 0.85
CA VAL A 340 0.89 7.08 -0.60
C VAL A 340 -0.37 7.87 -0.90
N PRO A 341 -0.28 8.99 -1.64
CA PRO A 341 -1.44 9.78 -2.02
C PRO A 341 -2.42 8.91 -2.82
N SER A 342 -3.58 8.62 -2.24
CA SER A 342 -4.66 7.92 -2.92
C SER A 342 -5.82 8.87 -3.17
N LYS A 343 -6.64 8.59 -4.18
CA LYS A 343 -7.86 9.35 -4.44
C LYS A 343 -8.84 9.30 -3.25
N ASP A 344 -8.79 8.22 -2.47
CA ASP A 344 -9.65 8.04 -1.29
C ASP A 344 -9.21 8.95 -0.13
N ALA A 345 -7.91 9.22 0.03
CA ALA A 345 -7.39 10.18 1.01
C ALA A 345 -7.82 11.63 0.70
N GLN A 346 -8.17 11.93 -0.54
CA GLN A 346 -8.74 13.23 -0.94
C GLN A 346 -10.21 13.37 -0.53
N GLN A 347 -10.95 12.27 -0.48
CA GLN A 347 -12.36 12.29 -0.07
C GLN A 347 -12.54 12.39 1.45
N GLU A 348 -11.58 11.90 2.24
CA GLU A 348 -11.60 12.00 3.70
C GLU A 348 -11.14 13.37 4.24
N ARG A 349 -10.48 14.19 3.43
CA ARG A 349 -10.20 15.58 3.83
C ARG A 349 -11.50 16.36 3.74
N PRO A 350 -11.88 17.10 4.82
CA PRO A 350 -12.98 18.05 4.71
C PRO A 350 -12.68 18.90 3.47
N GLN A 351 -13.56 18.86 2.48
CA GLN A 351 -13.49 19.79 1.37
C GLN A 351 -13.34 21.15 2.04
N LEU A 352 -12.18 21.80 1.85
CA LEU A 352 -12.03 23.19 2.18
C LEU A 352 -13.22 23.85 1.49
N SER A 353 -14.23 24.14 2.29
CA SER A 353 -15.44 24.82 1.83
C SER A 353 -14.94 25.98 1.00
N VAL A 354 -15.08 25.86 -0.32
CA VAL A 354 -15.09 27.04 -1.17
C VAL A 354 -16.12 27.90 -0.48
N ALA A 355 -15.66 28.95 0.20
CA ALA A 355 -16.52 29.84 0.93
C ALA A 355 -17.63 30.22 -0.05
N ASN A 356 -18.81 29.65 0.15
CA ASN A 356 -19.98 30.12 -0.55
C ASN A 356 -19.97 31.61 -0.38
N PRO A 357 -20.03 32.42 -1.44
CA PRO A 357 -20.21 33.84 -1.29
C PRO A 357 -21.37 34.01 -0.31
N PRO A 358 -21.27 34.94 0.67
CA PRO A 358 -22.25 35.06 1.72
C PRO A 358 -23.64 35.08 1.06
N ALA A 359 -24.50 34.14 1.45
CA ALA A 359 -25.85 34.04 0.94
C ALA A 359 -26.46 35.40 1.10
N VAL A 360 -26.85 36.00 -0.01
CA VAL A 360 -27.65 37.23 0.00
C VAL A 360 -28.84 36.94 0.92
N PRO A 361 -29.03 37.67 2.03
CA PRO A 361 -30.12 37.39 2.92
C PRO A 361 -31.43 37.43 2.10
N PRO A 362 -32.32 36.45 2.26
CA PRO A 362 -33.58 36.45 1.53
C PRO A 362 -34.28 37.77 1.81
N ALA A 363 -34.73 38.44 0.74
CA ALA A 363 -35.48 39.68 0.83
C ALA A 363 -36.61 39.51 1.86
N ALA A 364 -36.65 40.41 2.84
CA ALA A 364 -37.66 40.36 3.88
C ALA A 364 -39.06 40.26 3.22
N PRO A 365 -39.92 39.35 3.71
CA PRO A 365 -41.29 39.27 3.19
C PRO A 365 -42.00 40.61 3.37
N PRO A 366 -42.89 41.01 2.44
CA PRO A 366 -43.59 42.27 2.54
C PRO A 366 -44.35 42.30 3.87
N VAL A 367 -44.13 43.42 4.62
CA VAL A 367 -44.79 43.67 5.90
C VAL A 367 -46.30 43.69 5.65
N ALA A 368 -47.02 42.75 6.26
CA ALA A 368 -48.46 42.76 6.27
C ALA A 368 -48.95 44.00 7.04
N PRO A 369 -50.00 44.67 6.57
CA PRO A 369 -50.54 45.86 7.26
C PRO A 369 -50.99 45.49 8.68
N GLN A 370 -50.48 46.21 9.66
CA GLN A 370 -50.86 46.05 11.07
C GLN A 370 -52.34 46.46 11.24
N PRO A 371 -53.16 45.69 11.98
CA PRO A 371 -54.51 46.12 12.33
C PRO A 371 -54.41 47.26 13.37
N GLU A 372 -55.17 48.31 13.10
CA GLU A 372 -55.30 49.47 13.96
C GLU A 372 -55.70 49.09 15.39
N THR A 373 -54.95 49.56 16.35
CA THR A 373 -55.21 49.38 17.76
C THR A 373 -56.39 50.18 18.23
N GLY A 374 -57.52 49.51 18.46
CA GLY A 374 -58.63 50.12 19.23
C GLY A 374 -58.32 50.28 20.69
N PRO A 375 -59.02 51.20 21.42
CA PRO A 375 -58.70 51.64 22.74
C PRO A 375 -58.86 50.55 23.83
N PRO A 376 -58.14 50.65 24.97
CA PRO A 376 -58.02 49.57 25.94
C PRO A 376 -59.26 49.38 26.78
N ALA A 377 -59.79 48.20 26.85
CA ALA A 377 -60.89 47.82 27.74
C ALA A 377 -60.41 47.67 29.19
N ARG A 378 -61.11 48.38 30.09
CA ARG A 378 -60.89 48.42 31.54
C ARG A 378 -60.87 47.03 32.18
N ILE A 379 -59.83 46.72 32.89
CA ILE A 379 -59.70 45.55 33.76
C ILE A 379 -60.56 45.74 35.00
N ARG A 380 -61.60 44.93 35.16
CA ARG A 380 -62.31 44.71 36.44
C ARG A 380 -61.55 43.66 37.24
N ARG A 381 -60.91 44.04 38.34
CA ARG A 381 -60.47 43.17 39.43
C ARG A 381 -61.71 42.42 40.04
N ARG A 382 -61.66 41.18 40.10
CA ARG A 382 -62.38 40.37 41.10
C ARG A 382 -61.44 39.57 41.97
N LEU A 383 -61.38 40.03 43.21
CA LEU A 383 -60.93 39.29 44.37
C LEU A 383 -61.92 38.12 44.66
N ARG A 384 -61.45 36.93 44.94
CA ARG A 384 -61.95 35.93 45.89
C ARG A 384 -60.78 35.04 46.21
N ARG A 385 -60.24 35.05 47.39
CA ARG A 385 -60.55 34.29 48.62
C ARG A 385 -60.86 32.80 48.28
N GLU A 386 -59.97 31.93 48.50
CA GLU A 386 -59.72 30.98 49.61
C GLU A 386 -58.45 30.20 49.32
#